data_c21856c2a868ffbf34c47cde8f16d2c5
#
_entry.id   c21856c2a868ffbf34c47cde8f16d2c5
#
_cell.length_a   1.000
_cell.length_b   1.000
_cell.length_c   1.000
_cell.angle_alpha   90.00
_cell.angle_beta   90.00
_cell.angle_gamma   90.00
#
_symmetry.space_group_name_H-M   'P 1'
#
loop_
_entity.id
_entity.type
_entity.pdbx_description
1 polymer ?
#
loop_
_entity_poly.entity_id
_entity_poly.type
_entity_poly.pdbx_seq_one_letter_code
_entity_poly.pdbx_strand_id
1 'polypeptide(L)'
;MAISRAQMLKELLPGLNALFGLEYEKYSDEHTVIYDTDSSERSFEEEVKLSGFDAAPVKDEGAGITYDSAQEAFTARYNHETIAMGFAITEEAMEDNLYDSLSARYTKALARAMSYTKQVKAVNPLNNGFTNSYQTGDGVNFFTASGDGVTGGGGHPLVSGGTNDNRPATAADLNETSLEASIVTIAAFTDERGLLIAARPKRLLVPPALMFTATRLLESDQRVATADNDINAIRSLGAVPEGYSVNHYLTDSDAWFIVTDIPNGMRHFERTALETSMDGDFDTGNVRYKARERYSFGVSDPLGMYGSPGA
;
A
#
# COMPACT_ATOMS: atom_id res chain seq x y z
N MET A 1 14.15 50.41 -15.60
CA MET A 1 14.71 49.12 -16.01
C MET A 1 13.51 48.17 -16.19
N ALA A 2 13.26 47.75 -17.41
CA ALA A 2 12.20 46.76 -17.63
C ALA A 2 12.72 45.41 -17.12
N ILE A 3 12.08 44.82 -16.12
CA ILE A 3 12.37 43.46 -15.66
C ILE A 3 12.03 42.54 -16.82
N SER A 4 13.01 41.80 -17.33
CA SER A 4 12.77 40.90 -18.45
C SER A 4 11.91 39.71 -17.94
N ARG A 5 10.97 39.24 -18.77
CA ARG A 5 10.11 38.09 -18.52
C ARG A 5 10.92 36.83 -18.08
N ALA A 6 12.08 36.62 -18.70
CA ALA A 6 12.99 35.52 -18.34
C ALA A 6 13.59 35.66 -16.93
N GLN A 7 13.73 36.86 -16.42
CA GLN A 7 14.25 37.16 -15.09
C GLN A 7 13.17 36.90 -14.02
N MET A 8 11.92 37.30 -14.33
CA MET A 8 10.75 37.06 -13.48
C MET A 8 10.44 35.56 -13.31
N LEU A 9 10.53 34.77 -14.38
CA LEU A 9 10.38 33.32 -14.35
C LEU A 9 11.45 32.66 -13.47
N LYS A 10 12.69 33.12 -13.52
CA LYS A 10 13.79 32.57 -12.71
C LYS A 10 13.66 32.88 -11.22
N GLU A 11 13.04 33.98 -10.85
CA GLU A 11 12.83 34.37 -9.45
C GLU A 11 11.57 33.71 -8.86
N LEU A 12 10.53 33.49 -9.67
CA LEU A 12 9.27 32.88 -9.23
C LEU A 12 9.40 31.38 -8.96
N LEU A 13 10.13 30.66 -9.82
CA LEU A 13 10.26 29.20 -9.75
C LEU A 13 10.76 28.66 -8.40
N PRO A 14 11.85 29.20 -7.79
CA PRO A 14 12.32 28.72 -6.50
C PRO A 14 11.29 28.90 -5.39
N GLY A 15 10.55 30.02 -5.41
CA GLY A 15 9.49 30.30 -4.43
C GLY A 15 8.32 29.32 -4.55
N LEU A 16 7.86 29.05 -5.76
CA LEU A 16 6.78 28.08 -6.00
C LEU A 16 7.21 26.65 -5.67
N ASN A 17 8.44 26.26 -6.01
CA ASN A 17 8.96 24.93 -5.67
C ASN A 17 9.09 24.73 -4.16
N ALA A 18 9.59 25.73 -3.44
CA ALA A 18 9.66 25.68 -1.97
C ALA A 18 8.28 25.58 -1.34
N LEU A 19 7.32 26.37 -1.82
CA LEU A 19 5.95 26.35 -1.34
C LEU A 19 5.26 25.01 -1.65
N PHE A 20 5.50 24.45 -2.83
CA PHE A 20 4.99 23.15 -3.23
C PHE A 20 5.53 22.05 -2.32
N GLY A 21 6.84 21.99 -2.09
CA GLY A 21 7.48 21.03 -1.20
C GLY A 21 6.92 21.09 0.23
N LEU A 22 6.90 22.31 0.81
CA LEU A 22 6.33 22.53 2.15
C LEU A 22 4.86 22.13 2.28
N GLU A 23 4.07 22.33 1.24
CA GLU A 23 2.66 21.94 1.28
C GLU A 23 2.46 20.45 1.05
N TYR A 24 3.27 19.85 0.17
CA TYR A 24 3.24 18.40 -0.10
C TYR A 24 3.62 17.59 1.15
N GLU A 25 4.65 17.99 1.87
CA GLU A 25 5.10 17.35 3.12
C GLU A 25 4.10 17.44 4.27
N LYS A 26 3.13 18.35 4.22
CA LYS A 26 2.07 18.42 5.25
C LYS A 26 1.09 17.25 5.20
N TYR A 27 0.94 16.60 4.07
CA TYR A 27 0.06 15.45 3.93
C TYR A 27 0.82 14.21 4.35
N SER A 28 0.26 13.46 5.32
CA SER A 28 0.88 12.24 5.80
C SER A 28 0.95 11.19 4.69
N ASP A 29 2.12 10.58 4.54
CA ASP A 29 2.33 9.47 3.61
C ASP A 29 1.86 8.15 4.24
N GLU A 30 0.53 7.97 4.33
CA GLU A 30 -0.10 6.79 4.94
C GLU A 30 0.28 5.48 4.22
N HIS A 31 0.66 5.56 2.94
CA HIS A 31 1.08 4.40 2.16
C HIS A 31 2.43 3.81 2.60
N THR A 32 3.32 4.60 3.22
CA THR A 32 4.65 4.13 3.65
C THR A 32 4.58 3.09 4.76
N VAL A 33 3.45 3.03 5.46
CA VAL A 33 3.18 2.05 6.51
C VAL A 33 2.81 0.67 5.92
N ILE A 34 2.37 0.65 4.65
CA ILE A 34 1.82 -0.51 3.97
C ILE A 34 2.85 -1.09 3.00
N TYR A 35 3.62 -0.23 2.34
CA TYR A 35 4.48 -0.59 1.22
C TYR A 35 5.96 -0.47 1.53
N ASP A 36 6.73 -1.45 1.09
CA ASP A 36 8.16 -1.30 0.92
C ASP A 36 8.46 -0.57 -0.39
N THR A 37 9.26 0.51 -0.32
CA THR A 37 9.54 1.37 -1.48
C THR A 37 10.90 1.05 -2.07
N ASP A 38 10.92 0.80 -3.38
CA ASP A 38 12.12 0.61 -4.18
C ASP A 38 12.14 1.56 -5.37
N SER A 39 13.33 1.85 -5.87
CA SER A 39 13.53 2.61 -7.09
C SER A 39 13.54 1.71 -8.32
N SER A 40 13.00 2.21 -9.45
CA SER A 40 13.00 1.52 -10.73
C SER A 40 13.65 2.38 -11.82
N GLU A 41 14.39 1.74 -12.73
CA GLU A 41 14.94 2.37 -13.92
C GLU A 41 14.28 1.90 -15.23
N ARG A 42 13.32 0.97 -15.13
CA ARG A 42 12.65 0.33 -16.27
C ARG A 42 11.28 0.95 -16.54
N SER A 43 10.64 0.52 -17.61
CA SER A 43 9.26 0.93 -17.94
C SER A 43 8.21 0.17 -17.13
N PHE A 44 8.55 -1.02 -16.65
CA PHE A 44 7.78 -1.88 -15.77
C PHE A 44 8.75 -2.72 -14.95
N GLU A 45 8.33 -3.23 -13.81
CA GLU A 45 9.06 -4.22 -13.02
C GLU A 45 8.27 -5.53 -12.97
N GLU A 46 9.00 -6.63 -12.87
CA GLU A 46 8.44 -7.97 -12.70
C GLU A 46 9.15 -8.64 -11.54
N GLU A 47 8.37 -9.09 -10.57
CA GLU A 47 8.84 -9.88 -9.44
C GLU A 47 8.32 -11.31 -9.57
N VAL A 48 9.25 -12.25 -9.60
CA VAL A 48 8.95 -13.68 -9.71
C VAL A 48 9.01 -14.31 -8.32
N LYS A 49 7.91 -14.91 -7.89
CA LYS A 49 7.88 -15.73 -6.68
C LYS A 49 8.43 -17.13 -6.99
N LEU A 50 9.44 -17.56 -6.24
CA LEU A 50 10.03 -18.90 -6.36
C LEU A 50 9.44 -19.84 -5.31
N SER A 51 9.25 -21.10 -5.68
CA SER A 51 8.65 -22.10 -4.78
C SER A 51 9.55 -22.54 -3.62
N GLY A 52 10.86 -22.23 -3.67
CA GLY A 52 11.80 -22.78 -2.70
C GLY A 52 12.05 -24.27 -2.89
N PHE A 53 12.46 -24.95 -1.81
CA PHE A 53 12.77 -26.38 -1.76
C PHE A 53 11.85 -27.09 -0.76
N ASP A 54 11.67 -28.40 -0.92
CA ASP A 54 10.97 -29.25 0.04
C ASP A 54 11.77 -29.41 1.34
N ALA A 55 11.15 -29.99 2.35
CA ALA A 55 11.84 -30.28 3.60
C ALA A 55 13.04 -31.22 3.37
N ALA A 56 14.19 -30.84 3.94
CA ALA A 56 15.40 -31.63 3.78
C ALA A 56 15.23 -33.03 4.40
N PRO A 57 15.43 -34.13 3.62
CA PRO A 57 15.30 -35.47 4.14
C PRO A 57 16.50 -35.83 5.06
N VAL A 58 16.26 -36.78 5.97
CA VAL A 58 17.34 -37.35 6.79
C VAL A 58 18.29 -38.13 5.87
N LYS A 59 19.59 -37.87 6.00
CA LYS A 59 20.62 -38.57 5.26
C LYS A 59 21.18 -39.73 6.10
N ASP A 60 21.09 -40.95 5.58
CA ASP A 60 21.70 -42.11 6.21
C ASP A 60 23.23 -42.11 6.01
N GLU A 61 23.95 -42.83 6.87
CA GLU A 61 25.39 -42.96 6.79
C GLU A 61 25.76 -43.69 5.47
N GLY A 62 26.68 -43.07 4.68
CA GLY A 62 27.09 -43.59 3.40
C GLY A 62 26.14 -43.32 2.22
N ALA A 63 24.93 -42.76 2.45
CA ALA A 63 24.03 -42.39 1.38
C ALA A 63 24.45 -41.07 0.70
N GLY A 64 24.04 -40.87 -0.57
CA GLY A 64 24.19 -39.59 -1.28
C GLY A 64 23.29 -38.50 -0.69
N ILE A 65 23.57 -37.24 -1.03
CA ILE A 65 22.66 -36.12 -0.76
C ILE A 65 21.53 -36.11 -1.78
N THR A 66 20.33 -35.68 -1.36
CA THR A 66 19.20 -35.46 -2.25
C THR A 66 19.29 -34.06 -2.87
N TYR A 67 19.10 -33.99 -4.18
CA TYR A 67 19.00 -32.70 -4.90
C TYR A 67 17.55 -32.41 -5.19
N ASP A 68 17.12 -31.19 -4.89
CA ASP A 68 15.79 -30.69 -5.19
C ASP A 68 15.88 -29.53 -6.19
N SER A 69 14.76 -29.19 -6.84
CA SER A 69 14.67 -28.14 -7.84
C SER A 69 13.60 -27.13 -7.48
N ALA A 70 13.96 -25.86 -7.40
CA ALA A 70 13.00 -24.77 -7.27
C ALA A 70 12.27 -24.56 -8.61
N GLN A 71 10.99 -24.11 -8.51
CA GLN A 71 10.14 -23.75 -9.64
C GLN A 71 9.67 -22.31 -9.48
N GLU A 72 9.35 -21.66 -10.60
CA GLU A 72 8.64 -20.38 -10.57
C GLU A 72 7.17 -20.65 -10.24
N ALA A 73 6.64 -19.95 -9.23
CA ALA A 73 5.24 -20.06 -8.83
C ALA A 73 4.37 -19.11 -9.69
N PHE A 74 4.60 -17.81 -9.58
CA PHE A 74 3.92 -16.80 -10.38
C PHE A 74 4.76 -15.54 -10.49
N THR A 75 4.36 -14.63 -11.39
CA THR A 75 5.02 -13.35 -11.63
C THR A 75 4.06 -12.20 -11.37
N ALA A 76 4.43 -11.29 -10.49
CA ALA A 76 3.74 -10.01 -10.28
C ALA A 76 4.35 -8.94 -11.19
N ARG A 77 3.52 -8.27 -11.99
CA ARG A 77 3.97 -7.22 -12.91
C ARG A 77 3.46 -5.85 -12.48
N TYR A 78 4.39 -4.90 -12.42
CA TYR A 78 4.19 -3.52 -12.02
C TYR A 78 4.34 -2.60 -13.22
N ASN A 79 3.24 -2.05 -13.71
CA ASN A 79 3.28 -1.07 -14.80
C ASN A 79 3.33 0.33 -14.21
N HIS A 80 4.40 1.09 -14.51
CA HIS A 80 4.54 2.45 -14.00
C HIS A 80 3.58 3.39 -14.70
N GLU A 81 2.79 4.11 -13.91
CA GLU A 81 1.88 5.14 -14.36
C GLU A 81 2.49 6.54 -14.16
N THR A 82 2.27 7.41 -15.12
CA THR A 82 2.70 8.80 -15.02
C THR A 82 1.54 9.64 -14.52
N ILE A 83 1.72 10.26 -13.36
CA ILE A 83 0.77 11.20 -12.78
C ILE A 83 1.32 12.60 -12.99
N ALA A 84 0.57 13.43 -13.65
CA ALA A 84 0.97 14.80 -13.93
C ALA A 84 -0.24 15.74 -13.90
N MET A 85 -0.05 16.91 -13.31
CA MET A 85 -1.03 17.98 -13.28
C MET A 85 -0.32 19.31 -13.31
N GLY A 86 -0.97 20.34 -13.82
CA GLY A 86 -0.41 21.68 -13.87
C GLY A 86 -1.48 22.76 -13.95
N PHE A 87 -1.06 24.00 -13.79
CA PHE A 87 -1.89 25.17 -13.99
C PHE A 87 -1.17 26.21 -14.85
N ALA A 88 -1.92 27.12 -15.43
CA ALA A 88 -1.40 28.24 -16.18
C ALA A 88 -1.83 29.57 -15.53
N ILE A 89 -0.96 30.56 -15.59
CA ILE A 89 -1.22 31.95 -15.19
C ILE A 89 -1.17 32.78 -16.47
N THR A 90 -2.20 33.57 -16.72
CA THR A 90 -2.28 34.42 -17.92
C THR A 90 -1.31 35.60 -17.84
N GLU A 91 -0.95 36.14 -19.00
CA GLU A 91 -0.05 37.29 -19.11
C GLU A 91 -0.67 38.51 -18.42
N GLU A 92 -1.95 38.75 -18.62
CA GLU A 92 -2.69 39.86 -18.03
C GLU A 92 -2.72 39.78 -16.47
N ALA A 93 -2.90 38.57 -15.93
CA ALA A 93 -2.87 38.37 -14.48
C ALA A 93 -1.47 38.67 -13.89
N MET A 94 -0.42 38.44 -14.67
CA MET A 94 0.94 38.77 -14.28
C MET A 94 1.21 40.28 -14.37
N GLU A 95 0.70 40.97 -15.40
CA GLU A 95 0.81 42.42 -15.56
C GLU A 95 0.08 43.20 -14.46
N ASP A 96 -1.11 42.71 -14.07
CA ASP A 96 -1.93 43.29 -13.01
C ASP A 96 -1.45 42.98 -11.59
N ASN A 97 -0.32 42.31 -11.43
CA ASN A 97 0.29 41.90 -10.16
C ASN A 97 -0.64 41.04 -9.24
N LEU A 98 -1.58 40.29 -9.85
CA LEU A 98 -2.48 39.36 -9.14
C LEU A 98 -1.88 37.97 -8.90
N TYR A 99 -0.67 37.74 -9.43
CA TYR A 99 -0.06 36.39 -9.47
C TYR A 99 0.40 35.87 -8.11
N ASP A 100 0.83 36.73 -7.17
CA ASP A 100 1.41 36.28 -5.89
C ASP A 100 0.42 35.47 -5.06
N SER A 101 -0.80 35.96 -4.87
CA SER A 101 -1.80 35.25 -4.10
C SER A 101 -2.44 34.08 -4.84
N LEU A 102 -2.60 34.19 -6.17
CA LEU A 102 -3.18 33.15 -7.01
C LEU A 102 -2.22 31.99 -7.22
N SER A 103 -0.96 32.27 -7.57
CA SER A 103 0.05 31.23 -7.77
C SER A 103 0.27 30.41 -6.51
N ALA A 104 0.34 31.05 -5.34
CA ALA A 104 0.48 30.35 -4.07
C ALA A 104 -0.71 29.44 -3.76
N ARG A 105 -1.95 29.88 -4.05
CA ARG A 105 -3.15 29.06 -3.86
C ARG A 105 -3.21 27.87 -4.81
N TYR A 106 -2.90 28.09 -6.08
CA TYR A 106 -2.89 27.00 -7.09
C TYR A 106 -1.77 26.00 -6.83
N THR A 107 -0.59 26.45 -6.40
CA THR A 107 0.52 25.57 -6.03
C THR A 107 0.15 24.67 -4.84
N LYS A 108 -0.50 25.21 -3.81
CA LYS A 108 -1.02 24.42 -2.69
C LYS A 108 -2.09 23.42 -3.13
N ALA A 109 -3.02 23.85 -4.00
CA ALA A 109 -4.05 22.97 -4.53
C ALA A 109 -3.45 21.83 -5.38
N LEU A 110 -2.41 22.13 -6.19
CA LEU A 110 -1.69 21.16 -6.99
C LEU A 110 -0.97 20.14 -6.09
N ALA A 111 -0.25 20.59 -5.07
CA ALA A 111 0.43 19.71 -4.11
C ALA A 111 -0.55 18.75 -3.43
N ARG A 112 -1.69 19.27 -2.97
CA ARG A 112 -2.76 18.47 -2.38
C ARG A 112 -3.33 17.44 -3.35
N ALA A 113 -3.57 17.83 -4.61
CA ALA A 113 -4.13 16.94 -5.61
C ALA A 113 -3.17 15.79 -5.96
N MET A 114 -1.86 16.07 -6.07
CA MET A 114 -0.84 15.06 -6.32
C MET A 114 -0.74 14.07 -5.16
N SER A 115 -0.62 14.56 -3.91
CA SER A 115 -0.59 13.71 -2.71
C SER A 115 -1.85 12.85 -2.59
N TYR A 116 -3.04 13.44 -2.77
CA TYR A 116 -4.31 12.71 -2.74
C TYR A 116 -4.34 11.56 -3.75
N THR A 117 -3.94 11.82 -4.99
CA THR A 117 -3.92 10.78 -6.05
C THR A 117 -2.98 9.64 -5.70
N LYS A 118 -1.81 9.94 -5.14
CA LYS A 118 -0.84 8.93 -4.70
C LYS A 118 -1.42 8.03 -3.61
N GLN A 119 -2.06 8.60 -2.60
CA GLN A 119 -2.69 7.84 -1.51
C GLN A 119 -3.85 6.97 -2.01
N VAL A 120 -4.74 7.52 -2.86
CA VAL A 120 -5.85 6.75 -3.44
C VAL A 120 -5.35 5.57 -4.27
N LYS A 121 -4.30 5.78 -5.09
CA LYS A 121 -3.69 4.68 -5.87
C LYS A 121 -3.02 3.63 -4.98
N ALA A 122 -2.37 4.06 -3.90
CA ALA A 122 -1.76 3.14 -2.95
C ALA A 122 -2.80 2.25 -2.24
N VAL A 123 -3.98 2.78 -1.95
CA VAL A 123 -5.02 2.01 -1.23
C VAL A 123 -5.94 1.23 -2.19
N ASN A 124 -5.83 1.47 -3.50
CA ASN A 124 -6.64 0.78 -4.50
C ASN A 124 -6.59 -0.77 -4.41
N PRO A 125 -5.43 -1.44 -4.20
CA PRO A 125 -5.37 -2.88 -3.99
C PRO A 125 -6.18 -3.35 -2.78
N LEU A 126 -6.26 -2.56 -1.71
CA LEU A 126 -7.00 -2.88 -0.50
C LEU A 126 -8.52 -2.71 -0.72
N ASN A 127 -8.92 -1.59 -1.30
CA ASN A 127 -10.33 -1.28 -1.56
C ASN A 127 -10.99 -2.26 -2.54
N ASN A 128 -10.23 -2.80 -3.50
CA ASN A 128 -10.72 -3.70 -4.54
C ASN A 128 -10.27 -5.15 -4.37
N GLY A 129 -9.45 -5.45 -3.36
CA GLY A 129 -8.80 -6.75 -3.18
C GLY A 129 -9.73 -7.90 -2.81
N PHE A 130 -10.93 -7.61 -2.32
CA PHE A 130 -11.94 -8.64 -2.00
C PHE A 130 -12.76 -9.10 -3.21
N THR A 131 -12.60 -8.46 -4.34
CA THR A 131 -13.36 -8.71 -5.55
C THR A 131 -12.45 -8.99 -6.74
N ASN A 132 -13.03 -9.50 -7.83
CA ASN A 132 -12.32 -9.75 -9.09
C ASN A 132 -11.78 -8.46 -9.77
N SER A 133 -11.96 -7.30 -9.15
CA SER A 133 -11.44 -6.02 -9.66
C SER A 133 -9.94 -5.85 -9.45
N TYR A 134 -9.36 -6.55 -8.48
CA TYR A 134 -7.92 -6.58 -8.25
C TYR A 134 -7.45 -8.01 -7.97
N GLN A 135 -6.70 -8.55 -8.93
CA GLN A 135 -6.11 -9.89 -8.86
C GLN A 135 -4.59 -9.79 -8.70
N THR A 136 -4.02 -10.73 -7.97
CA THR A 136 -2.57 -10.90 -7.77
C THR A 136 -1.94 -11.71 -8.90
N GLY A 137 -0.63 -11.86 -8.89
CA GLY A 137 0.12 -12.56 -9.93
C GLY A 137 -0.25 -14.04 -10.11
N ASP A 138 -0.85 -14.65 -9.09
CA ASP A 138 -1.37 -16.02 -9.10
C ASP A 138 -2.76 -16.16 -9.75
N GLY A 139 -3.37 -15.04 -10.17
CA GLY A 139 -4.64 -15.02 -10.91
C GLY A 139 -5.90 -15.09 -10.05
N VAL A 140 -5.77 -15.01 -8.71
CA VAL A 140 -6.91 -14.92 -7.78
C VAL A 140 -7.02 -13.53 -7.15
N ASN A 141 -8.14 -13.28 -6.46
CA ASN A 141 -8.36 -12.02 -5.75
C ASN A 141 -7.28 -11.80 -4.69
N PHE A 142 -6.91 -10.56 -4.41
CA PHE A 142 -5.87 -10.27 -3.41
C PHE A 142 -6.22 -10.83 -2.03
N PHE A 143 -7.46 -10.64 -1.57
CA PHE A 143 -7.94 -11.26 -0.35
C PHE A 143 -8.92 -12.37 -0.70
N THR A 144 -8.52 -13.61 -0.43
CA THR A 144 -9.28 -14.81 -0.81
C THR A 144 -9.19 -15.89 0.24
N ALA A 145 -10.21 -16.72 0.30
CA ALA A 145 -10.25 -17.92 1.14
C ALA A 145 -10.93 -19.07 0.44
N SER A 146 -10.54 -20.27 0.78
CA SER A 146 -11.20 -21.49 0.34
C SER A 146 -12.67 -21.51 0.82
N GLY A 147 -13.60 -21.55 -0.14
CA GLY A 147 -15.04 -21.57 0.16
C GLY A 147 -15.67 -20.22 0.48
N ASP A 148 -15.00 -19.09 0.17
CA ASP A 148 -15.55 -17.74 0.36
C ASP A 148 -16.73 -17.40 -0.59
N GLY A 149 -16.96 -18.23 -1.62
CA GLY A 149 -18.05 -18.05 -2.58
C GLY A 149 -17.90 -16.85 -3.51
N VAL A 150 -16.75 -16.17 -3.50
CA VAL A 150 -16.49 -14.99 -4.31
C VAL A 150 -15.89 -15.40 -5.66
N THR A 151 -16.32 -14.73 -6.74
CA THR A 151 -15.75 -14.96 -8.08
C THR A 151 -14.27 -14.53 -8.08
N GLY A 152 -13.38 -15.45 -8.52
CA GLY A 152 -11.92 -15.24 -8.47
C GLY A 152 -11.32 -15.52 -7.08
N GLY A 153 -12.11 -16.06 -6.14
CA GLY A 153 -11.67 -16.59 -4.84
C GLY A 153 -11.28 -18.06 -4.91
N GLY A 154 -11.06 -18.66 -3.75
CA GLY A 154 -10.74 -20.09 -3.61
C GLY A 154 -9.42 -20.36 -2.89
N GLY A 155 -8.83 -19.32 -2.28
CA GLY A 155 -7.52 -19.37 -1.64
C GLY A 155 -6.38 -19.20 -2.66
N HIS A 156 -5.22 -18.78 -2.19
CA HIS A 156 -3.99 -18.63 -3.00
C HIS A 156 -3.40 -20.03 -3.30
N PRO A 157 -3.33 -20.43 -4.58
CA PRO A 157 -2.88 -21.76 -4.93
C PRO A 157 -1.38 -21.93 -4.67
N LEU A 158 -1.00 -23.08 -4.14
CA LEU A 158 0.40 -23.46 -3.88
C LEU A 158 0.91 -24.39 -4.99
N VAL A 159 2.20 -24.32 -5.30
CA VAL A 159 2.87 -25.21 -6.26
C VAL A 159 2.79 -26.68 -5.81
N SER A 160 2.83 -26.93 -4.50
CA SER A 160 2.69 -28.28 -3.93
C SER A 160 1.27 -28.85 -3.96
N GLY A 161 0.29 -28.03 -4.34
CA GLY A 161 -1.13 -28.32 -4.17
C GLY A 161 -1.66 -27.86 -2.81
N GLY A 162 -2.92 -27.46 -2.77
CA GLY A 162 -3.51 -26.79 -1.61
C GLY A 162 -3.56 -25.28 -1.80
N THR A 163 -3.98 -24.58 -0.76
CA THR A 163 -4.19 -23.12 -0.80
C THR A 163 -3.86 -22.47 0.52
N ASN A 164 -3.44 -21.23 0.49
CA ASN A 164 -3.39 -20.33 1.64
C ASN A 164 -4.56 -19.34 1.60
N ASP A 165 -5.15 -19.11 2.74
CA ASP A 165 -6.28 -18.20 2.90
C ASP A 165 -5.83 -16.94 3.66
N ASN A 166 -5.87 -15.78 3.02
CA ASN A 166 -5.51 -14.50 3.64
C ASN A 166 -6.73 -13.62 3.99
N ARG A 167 -7.90 -14.22 4.08
CA ARG A 167 -9.14 -13.64 4.60
C ARG A 167 -9.96 -14.69 5.35
N PRO A 168 -10.93 -14.28 6.20
CA PRO A 168 -11.88 -15.24 6.75
C PRO A 168 -12.83 -15.75 5.66
N ALA A 169 -13.19 -17.05 5.70
CA ALA A 169 -14.15 -17.64 4.76
C ALA A 169 -15.54 -16.98 4.85
N THR A 170 -15.93 -16.52 6.03
CA THR A 170 -17.11 -15.68 6.27
C THR A 170 -16.66 -14.31 6.72
N ALA A 171 -17.19 -13.26 6.10
CA ALA A 171 -16.92 -11.89 6.46
C ALA A 171 -17.14 -11.65 7.97
N ALA A 172 -16.27 -10.91 8.61
CA ALA A 172 -16.30 -10.70 10.06
C ALA A 172 -15.86 -9.29 10.42
N ASP A 173 -16.65 -8.63 11.26
CA ASP A 173 -16.31 -7.33 11.85
C ASP A 173 -15.08 -7.43 12.75
N LEU A 174 -14.40 -6.29 12.93
CA LEU A 174 -13.27 -6.18 13.83
C LEU A 174 -13.72 -6.33 15.29
N ASN A 175 -13.42 -7.47 15.88
CA ASN A 175 -13.61 -7.77 17.29
C ASN A 175 -12.49 -8.66 17.79
N GLU A 176 -12.48 -8.97 19.11
CA GLU A 176 -11.44 -9.78 19.73
C GLU A 176 -11.36 -11.17 19.07
N THR A 177 -12.50 -11.86 18.91
CA THR A 177 -12.54 -13.21 18.36
C THR A 177 -12.07 -13.27 16.90
N SER A 178 -12.49 -12.30 16.06
CA SER A 178 -12.07 -12.26 14.65
C SER A 178 -10.59 -11.94 14.51
N LEU A 179 -10.06 -11.06 15.38
CA LEU A 179 -8.64 -10.72 15.40
C LEU A 179 -7.78 -11.90 15.87
N GLU A 180 -8.19 -12.62 16.93
CA GLU A 180 -7.53 -13.84 17.39
C GLU A 180 -7.53 -14.95 16.32
N ALA A 181 -8.67 -15.16 15.65
CA ALA A 181 -8.78 -16.12 14.56
C ALA A 181 -7.84 -15.77 13.39
N SER A 182 -7.73 -14.50 13.03
CA SER A 182 -6.83 -14.05 11.98
C SER A 182 -5.35 -14.26 12.33
N ILE A 183 -4.96 -14.00 13.59
CA ILE A 183 -3.59 -14.25 14.08
C ILE A 183 -3.24 -15.74 13.98
N VAL A 184 -4.17 -16.62 14.34
CA VAL A 184 -3.99 -18.08 14.21
C VAL A 184 -3.86 -18.48 12.73
N THR A 185 -4.67 -17.90 11.85
CA THR A 185 -4.59 -18.16 10.40
C THR A 185 -3.26 -17.71 9.83
N ILE A 186 -2.78 -16.50 10.16
CA ILE A 186 -1.47 -15.98 9.75
C ILE A 186 -0.34 -16.91 10.23
N ALA A 187 -0.39 -17.38 11.46
CA ALA A 187 0.63 -18.30 12.00
C ALA A 187 0.65 -19.66 11.29
N ALA A 188 -0.42 -20.03 10.60
CA ALA A 188 -0.54 -21.27 9.83
C ALA A 188 -0.15 -21.12 8.36
N PHE A 189 0.28 -19.95 7.89
CA PHE A 189 0.70 -19.75 6.51
C PHE A 189 1.86 -20.66 6.13
N THR A 190 1.76 -21.21 4.93
CA THR A 190 2.78 -22.08 4.34
C THR A 190 3.39 -21.45 3.10
N ASP A 191 4.62 -21.86 2.76
CA ASP A 191 5.25 -21.50 1.50
C ASP A 191 4.66 -22.30 0.33
N GLU A 192 5.19 -22.06 -0.88
CA GLU A 192 4.75 -22.73 -2.11
C GLU A 192 4.94 -24.25 -2.11
N ARG A 193 5.76 -24.79 -1.19
CA ARG A 193 5.99 -26.23 -0.98
C ARG A 193 5.16 -26.81 0.18
N GLY A 194 4.38 -25.98 0.88
CA GLY A 194 3.61 -26.39 2.04
C GLY A 194 4.39 -26.40 3.35
N LEU A 195 5.58 -25.82 3.40
CA LEU A 195 6.35 -25.68 4.63
C LEU A 195 5.86 -24.46 5.42
N LEU A 196 5.71 -24.61 6.73
CA LEU A 196 5.24 -23.55 7.62
C LEU A 196 6.22 -22.37 7.62
N ILE A 197 5.74 -21.17 7.30
CA ILE A 197 6.54 -19.93 7.29
C ILE A 197 6.66 -19.36 8.71
N ALA A 198 5.74 -19.68 9.62
CA ALA A 198 5.61 -19.10 10.96
C ALA A 198 5.48 -17.57 10.93
N ALA A 199 4.67 -17.07 10.00
CA ALA A 199 4.39 -15.65 9.84
C ALA A 199 3.73 -15.04 11.07
N ARG A 200 3.96 -13.75 11.29
CA ARG A 200 3.41 -13.01 12.43
C ARG A 200 2.72 -11.73 11.96
N PRO A 201 1.65 -11.31 12.64
CA PRO A 201 1.09 -9.98 12.43
C PRO A 201 2.10 -8.92 12.87
N LYS A 202 2.16 -7.85 12.10
CA LYS A 202 3.05 -6.71 12.36
C LYS A 202 2.25 -5.48 12.78
N ARG A 203 1.22 -5.14 12.01
CA ARG A 203 0.41 -3.93 12.22
C ARG A 203 -1.02 -4.15 11.77
N LEU A 204 -1.97 -3.56 12.52
CA LEU A 204 -3.38 -3.50 12.14
C LEU A 204 -3.66 -2.19 11.37
N LEU A 205 -4.28 -2.28 10.20
CA LEU A 205 -4.70 -1.14 9.39
C LEU A 205 -6.22 -1.05 9.38
N VAL A 206 -6.76 0.12 9.72
CA VAL A 206 -8.19 0.32 9.87
C VAL A 206 -8.66 1.64 9.25
N PRO A 207 -9.92 1.74 8.80
CA PRO A 207 -10.54 3.00 8.44
C PRO A 207 -10.80 3.85 9.69
N PRO A 208 -11.06 5.17 9.54
CA PRO A 208 -11.35 6.07 10.67
C PRO A 208 -12.54 5.60 11.54
N ALA A 209 -13.53 4.90 10.96
CA ALA A 209 -14.69 4.38 11.67
C ALA A 209 -14.31 3.36 12.75
N LEU A 210 -13.29 2.53 12.50
CA LEU A 210 -12.84 1.48 13.40
C LEU A 210 -11.73 1.91 14.36
N MET A 211 -11.25 3.16 14.30
CA MET A 211 -10.13 3.65 15.11
C MET A 211 -10.33 3.41 16.61
N PHE A 212 -11.50 3.74 17.16
CA PHE A 212 -11.78 3.56 18.59
C PHE A 212 -11.92 2.08 18.98
N THR A 213 -12.38 1.23 18.06
CA THR A 213 -12.44 -0.22 18.28
C THR A 213 -11.04 -0.82 18.30
N ALA A 214 -10.17 -0.42 17.36
CA ALA A 214 -8.77 -0.85 17.33
C ALA A 214 -8.02 -0.42 18.60
N THR A 215 -8.20 0.83 19.06
CA THR A 215 -7.61 1.30 20.32
C THR A 215 -8.05 0.44 21.51
N ARG A 216 -9.34 0.15 21.62
CA ARG A 216 -9.86 -0.67 22.73
C ARG A 216 -9.33 -2.10 22.69
N LEU A 217 -9.18 -2.70 21.50
CA LEU A 217 -8.68 -4.05 21.35
C LEU A 217 -7.17 -4.17 21.63
N LEU A 218 -6.37 -3.18 21.21
CA LEU A 218 -4.91 -3.27 21.30
C LEU A 218 -4.33 -2.62 22.54
N GLU A 219 -4.99 -1.61 23.12
CA GLU A 219 -4.42 -0.80 24.21
C GLU A 219 -5.07 -1.05 25.56
N SER A 220 -6.25 -1.72 25.63
CA SER A 220 -6.89 -2.03 26.91
C SER A 220 -6.14 -3.12 27.66
N ASP A 221 -5.94 -2.94 28.99
CA ASP A 221 -5.34 -3.97 29.86
C ASP A 221 -6.28 -5.15 30.11
N GLN A 222 -7.57 -4.86 30.15
CA GLN A 222 -8.62 -5.84 30.41
C GLN A 222 -9.46 -6.06 29.17
N ARG A 223 -10.07 -7.25 29.12
CA ARG A 223 -10.98 -7.62 28.05
C ARG A 223 -12.17 -6.66 27.97
N VAL A 224 -12.47 -6.19 26.77
CA VAL A 224 -13.56 -5.22 26.54
C VAL A 224 -14.90 -5.96 26.59
N ALA A 225 -15.91 -5.32 27.24
CA ALA A 225 -17.30 -5.78 27.33
C ALA A 225 -17.51 -7.07 28.14
N THR A 226 -16.64 -7.45 29.06
CA THR A 226 -16.86 -8.51 30.05
C THR A 226 -17.08 -7.90 31.45
N ALA A 227 -17.92 -8.57 32.25
CA ALA A 227 -18.10 -8.21 33.67
C ALA A 227 -16.99 -8.76 34.57
N ASP A 228 -16.25 -9.72 34.05
CA ASP A 228 -15.14 -10.39 34.73
C ASP A 228 -13.84 -9.62 34.46
N ASN A 229 -12.87 -9.79 35.37
CA ASN A 229 -11.58 -9.10 35.33
C ASN A 229 -10.57 -9.87 34.43
N ASP A 230 -11.03 -10.22 33.22
CA ASP A 230 -10.24 -11.00 32.26
C ASP A 230 -9.12 -10.16 31.64
N ILE A 231 -7.98 -10.79 31.39
CA ILE A 231 -6.83 -10.18 30.73
C ILE A 231 -7.11 -10.06 29.23
N ASN A 232 -6.77 -8.92 28.62
CA ASN A 232 -6.70 -8.80 27.18
C ASN A 232 -5.48 -9.57 26.65
N ALA A 233 -5.74 -10.74 26.05
CA ALA A 233 -4.70 -11.64 25.56
C ALA A 233 -3.91 -11.03 24.39
N ILE A 234 -4.55 -10.28 23.51
CA ILE A 234 -3.93 -9.67 22.33
C ILE A 234 -2.84 -8.68 22.76
N ARG A 235 -3.15 -7.81 23.73
CA ARG A 235 -2.19 -6.87 24.27
C ARG A 235 -1.11 -7.56 25.10
N SER A 236 -1.51 -8.49 25.97
CA SER A 236 -0.58 -9.20 26.88
C SER A 236 0.49 -9.98 26.12
N LEU A 237 0.15 -10.57 24.98
CA LEU A 237 1.07 -11.28 24.09
C LEU A 237 1.88 -10.36 23.18
N GLY A 238 1.49 -9.08 23.07
CA GLY A 238 2.05 -8.19 22.06
C GLY A 238 1.82 -8.72 20.63
N ALA A 239 0.62 -9.27 20.38
CA ALA A 239 0.32 -9.98 19.15
C ALA A 239 0.43 -9.11 17.90
N VAL A 240 0.26 -7.79 18.03
CA VAL A 240 0.44 -6.79 16.96
C VAL A 240 1.48 -5.77 17.43
N PRO A 241 2.78 -6.02 17.23
CA PRO A 241 3.86 -5.26 17.86
C PRO A 241 3.95 -3.79 17.45
N GLU A 242 3.54 -3.46 16.22
CA GLU A 242 3.55 -2.08 15.72
C GLU A 242 2.21 -1.36 15.95
N GLY A 243 1.28 -1.98 16.70
CA GLY A 243 -0.03 -1.41 17.00
C GLY A 243 -0.92 -1.27 15.78
N TYR A 244 -1.66 -0.16 15.69
CA TYR A 244 -2.57 0.08 14.56
C TYR A 244 -2.24 1.39 13.84
N SER A 245 -2.65 1.48 12.59
CA SER A 245 -2.62 2.68 11.77
C SER A 245 -3.99 2.95 11.18
N VAL A 246 -4.39 4.22 11.16
CA VAL A 246 -5.63 4.65 10.52
C VAL A 246 -5.31 5.12 9.11
N ASN A 247 -6.04 4.59 8.12
CA ASN A 247 -5.92 5.05 6.74
C ASN A 247 -7.23 5.71 6.31
N HIS A 248 -7.14 6.99 5.93
CA HIS A 248 -8.29 7.83 5.59
C HIS A 248 -8.83 7.58 4.17
N TYR A 249 -8.11 6.82 3.35
CA TYR A 249 -8.46 6.56 1.94
C TYR A 249 -9.12 5.20 1.73
N LEU A 250 -9.31 4.42 2.81
CA LEU A 250 -10.15 3.22 2.79
C LEU A 250 -11.60 3.63 2.58
N THR A 251 -12.25 3.05 1.59
CA THR A 251 -13.64 3.37 1.22
C THR A 251 -14.66 2.59 2.00
N ASP A 252 -14.29 1.40 2.45
CA ASP A 252 -15.11 0.54 3.28
C ASP A 252 -14.94 0.90 4.77
N SER A 253 -16.03 1.11 5.48
CA SER A 253 -16.02 1.60 6.86
C SER A 253 -15.81 0.53 7.91
N ASP A 254 -16.00 -0.73 7.56
CA ASP A 254 -15.91 -1.92 8.42
C ASP A 254 -14.83 -2.92 8.01
N ALA A 255 -14.24 -2.74 6.83
CA ALA A 255 -13.08 -3.53 6.42
C ALA A 255 -11.84 -3.23 7.29
N TRP A 256 -11.08 -4.25 7.60
CA TRP A 256 -9.84 -4.14 8.37
C TRP A 256 -8.77 -5.08 7.83
N PHE A 257 -7.50 -4.70 8.02
CA PHE A 257 -6.37 -5.40 7.44
C PHE A 257 -5.25 -5.58 8.46
N ILE A 258 -4.48 -6.65 8.32
CA ILE A 258 -3.27 -6.91 9.11
C ILE A 258 -2.10 -7.03 8.14
N VAL A 259 -1.09 -6.18 8.33
CA VAL A 259 0.20 -6.32 7.66
C VAL A 259 0.98 -7.41 8.40
N THR A 260 1.55 -8.35 7.66
CA THR A 260 2.37 -9.44 8.19
C THR A 260 3.87 -9.12 8.10
N ASP A 261 4.71 -9.94 8.72
CA ASP A 261 6.18 -9.84 8.65
C ASP A 261 6.80 -10.55 7.43
N ILE A 262 5.95 -11.08 6.52
CA ILE A 262 6.41 -11.74 5.29
C ILE A 262 7.06 -10.71 4.38
N PRO A 263 8.30 -10.95 3.94
CA PRO A 263 9.02 -10.04 3.07
C PRO A 263 8.38 -9.98 1.67
N ASN A 264 8.59 -8.86 0.97
CA ASN A 264 8.10 -8.64 -0.39
C ASN A 264 6.57 -8.75 -0.56
N GLY A 265 5.81 -8.38 0.47
CA GLY A 265 4.35 -8.38 0.40
C GLY A 265 3.82 -7.28 -0.54
N MET A 266 3.71 -6.08 0.00
CA MET A 266 3.25 -4.90 -0.74
C MET A 266 4.45 -4.07 -1.21
N ARG A 267 4.52 -3.77 -2.53
CA ARG A 267 5.66 -3.06 -3.12
C ARG A 267 5.22 -1.77 -3.80
N HIS A 268 6.01 -0.74 -3.58
CA HIS A 268 5.93 0.55 -4.26
C HIS A 268 7.21 0.78 -5.05
N PHE A 269 7.11 0.87 -6.38
CA PHE A 269 8.24 1.21 -7.23
C PHE A 269 8.16 2.67 -7.68
N GLU A 270 9.17 3.46 -7.28
CA GLU A 270 9.32 4.83 -7.73
C GLU A 270 10.23 4.88 -8.96
N ARG A 271 9.67 5.27 -10.11
CA ARG A 271 10.42 5.41 -11.37
C ARG A 271 10.97 6.82 -11.55
N THR A 272 10.17 7.82 -11.20
CA THR A 272 10.56 9.22 -11.23
C THR A 272 9.94 9.88 -10.00
N ALA A 273 10.81 10.39 -9.14
CA ALA A 273 10.40 11.18 -7.99
C ALA A 273 9.60 12.41 -8.44
N LEU A 274 8.91 13.03 -7.51
CA LEU A 274 8.11 14.21 -7.78
C LEU A 274 9.00 15.35 -8.34
N GLU A 275 8.75 15.72 -9.59
CA GLU A 275 9.44 16.79 -10.30
C GLU A 275 8.46 17.92 -10.60
N THR A 276 8.92 19.14 -10.42
CA THR A 276 8.18 20.35 -10.80
C THR A 276 8.93 21.09 -11.92
N SER A 277 8.19 21.64 -12.85
CA SER A 277 8.78 22.48 -13.91
C SER A 277 7.84 23.61 -14.29
N MET A 278 8.43 24.71 -14.75
CA MET A 278 7.74 25.91 -15.21
C MET A 278 8.28 26.32 -16.57
N ASP A 279 7.38 26.68 -17.47
CA ASP A 279 7.73 27.15 -18.81
C ASP A 279 6.73 28.20 -19.27
N GLY A 280 7.16 29.10 -20.16
CA GLY A 280 6.32 30.13 -20.78
C GLY A 280 5.83 29.65 -22.15
N ASP A 281 4.56 29.86 -22.42
CA ASP A 281 3.98 29.63 -23.74
C ASP A 281 4.24 30.87 -24.63
N PHE A 282 4.90 30.64 -25.75
CA PHE A 282 5.25 31.75 -26.67
C PHE A 282 4.01 32.36 -27.35
N ASP A 283 3.02 31.52 -27.71
CA ASP A 283 1.86 31.97 -28.46
C ASP A 283 0.84 32.74 -27.63
N THR A 284 0.64 32.30 -26.37
CA THR A 284 -0.38 32.87 -25.47
C THR A 284 0.20 33.80 -24.42
N GLY A 285 1.52 33.89 -24.28
CA GLY A 285 2.16 34.64 -23.23
C GLY A 285 2.03 34.03 -21.80
N ASN A 286 1.28 32.98 -21.62
CA ASN A 286 0.98 32.38 -20.33
C ASN A 286 2.18 31.66 -19.72
N VAL A 287 2.26 31.64 -18.39
CA VAL A 287 3.23 30.83 -17.65
C VAL A 287 2.53 29.56 -17.17
N ARG A 288 3.13 28.43 -17.47
CA ARG A 288 2.63 27.10 -17.10
C ARG A 288 3.53 26.49 -16.02
N TYR A 289 2.93 26.03 -14.93
CA TYR A 289 3.61 25.29 -13.87
C TYR A 289 3.00 23.90 -13.79
N LYS A 290 3.84 22.86 -13.75
CA LYS A 290 3.42 21.47 -13.68
C LYS A 290 4.20 20.70 -12.62
N ALA A 291 3.55 19.72 -12.01
CA ALA A 291 4.15 18.68 -11.22
C ALA A 291 3.96 17.33 -11.93
N ARG A 292 4.94 16.46 -11.84
CA ARG A 292 4.93 15.13 -12.44
C ARG A 292 5.67 14.16 -11.54
N GLU A 293 5.11 12.96 -11.40
CA GLU A 293 5.75 11.81 -10.78
C GLU A 293 5.40 10.54 -11.56
N ARG A 294 6.19 9.49 -11.41
CA ARG A 294 5.95 8.20 -12.06
C ARG A 294 6.27 7.07 -11.12
N TYR A 295 5.27 6.23 -10.84
CA TYR A 295 5.36 5.14 -9.89
C TYR A 295 4.37 4.02 -10.19
N SER A 296 4.47 2.92 -9.44
CA SER A 296 3.47 1.84 -9.40
C SER A 296 3.34 1.27 -8.00
N PHE A 297 2.13 0.85 -7.65
CA PHE A 297 1.81 0.10 -6.43
C PHE A 297 1.31 -1.28 -6.82
N GLY A 298 1.62 -2.29 -6.01
CA GLY A 298 1.11 -3.63 -6.24
C GLY A 298 1.49 -4.61 -5.13
N VAL A 299 1.20 -5.87 -5.39
CA VAL A 299 1.36 -6.98 -4.45
C VAL A 299 2.27 -8.01 -5.11
N SER A 300 3.42 -8.32 -4.49
CA SER A 300 4.32 -9.38 -4.94
C SER A 300 4.04 -10.69 -4.22
N ASP A 301 3.78 -10.63 -2.90
CA ASP A 301 3.32 -11.77 -2.13
C ASP A 301 1.99 -11.46 -1.43
N PRO A 302 0.88 -12.14 -1.80
CA PRO A 302 -0.42 -11.89 -1.20
C PRO A 302 -0.47 -12.23 0.30
N LEU A 303 0.40 -13.10 0.81
CA LEU A 303 0.48 -13.42 2.23
C LEU A 303 1.12 -12.30 3.07
N GLY A 304 1.68 -11.27 2.43
CA GLY A 304 2.15 -10.05 3.10
C GLY A 304 1.04 -9.28 3.82
N MET A 305 -0.22 -9.60 3.53
CA MET A 305 -1.36 -8.95 4.16
C MET A 305 -2.53 -9.93 4.34
N TYR A 306 -3.24 -9.78 5.45
CA TYR A 306 -4.51 -10.44 5.74
C TYR A 306 -5.62 -9.39 5.80
N GLY A 307 -6.81 -9.67 5.28
CA GLY A 307 -7.91 -8.71 5.29
C GLY A 307 -9.28 -9.34 5.52
N SER A 308 -10.18 -8.57 6.14
CA SER A 308 -11.61 -8.89 6.26
C SER A 308 -12.44 -7.72 5.72
N PRO A 309 -13.48 -7.99 4.91
CA PRO A 309 -14.33 -6.93 4.39
C PRO A 309 -15.36 -6.41 5.41
N GLY A 310 -15.34 -6.89 6.67
CA GLY A 310 -16.43 -6.65 7.61
C GLY A 310 -17.65 -7.53 7.32
N ALA A 311 -18.74 -7.41 8.09
CA ALA A 311 -19.97 -8.19 7.96
C ALA A 311 -21.23 -7.33 7.83
#